data_29d929b2c955ec2d8d07064b0dabd2e7
#
_entry.id   29d929b2c955ec2d8d07064b0dabd2e7
#
_cell.length_a   1.000
_cell.length_b   1.000
_cell.length_c   1.000
_cell.angle_alpha   90.00
_cell.angle_beta   90.00
_cell.angle_gamma   90.00
#
_symmetry.space_group_name_H-M   'P 1'
#
loop_
_entity.id
_entity.type
_entity.pdbx_description
1 polymer ?
#
loop_
_entity_poly.entity_id
_entity_poly.type
_entity_poly.pdbx_seq_one_letter_code
_entity_poly.pdbx_strand_id
1 'polypeptide(L)'
;MLEREYAYYPFLESTKSAVKSMNIASEIDVKSLELAKQRVLIAVRQGKLPLPSYLPQEDISDQVRSYIIARLIISFIPSKIEQFVKAEATRALEICTRNHDEAFLMNELGISITKDMLVPLRDYLIYGSHFSSMLLPNKHVKNGFVRISPHELHVMLKEAIQSKISEGLPIRESLINDEIKRLLKPVVVEILSEISLRSPAIGRQSKDIAPCMEKVIEELNQGVNVPHLKRWSLAVFLIKRGWDTEKIVEIFSHAPNYDEKIVRYQLDHIKSKGYSMPSCHTLKVQGICVAECGIKNPLQFRKNKSVEKEENKSAEREQTS
;
A
#
# COMPACT_ATOMS: atom_id res chain seq x y z
N MET A 1 9.30 -16.51 -28.46
CA MET A 1 9.45 -15.06 -28.40
C MET A 1 8.48 -14.58 -27.34
N LEU A 2 8.93 -13.72 -26.41
CA LEU A 2 8.04 -13.20 -25.38
C LEU A 2 7.07 -12.19 -26.00
N GLU A 3 5.79 -12.31 -25.70
CA GLU A 3 4.76 -11.39 -26.16
C GLU A 3 4.71 -10.17 -25.22
N ARG A 4 4.30 -9.01 -25.72
CA ARG A 4 4.23 -7.76 -24.92
C ARG A 4 3.29 -7.88 -23.73
N GLU A 5 2.25 -8.69 -23.84
CA GLU A 5 1.30 -8.99 -22.78
C GLU A 5 1.96 -9.55 -21.52
N TYR A 6 3.08 -10.29 -21.66
CA TYR A 6 3.83 -10.81 -20.52
C TYR A 6 4.47 -9.70 -19.66
N ALA A 7 4.92 -8.62 -20.29
CA ALA A 7 5.44 -7.45 -19.56
C ALA A 7 4.33 -6.58 -18.98
N TYR A 8 3.15 -6.58 -19.63
CA TYR A 8 1.98 -5.84 -19.17
C TYR A 8 1.30 -6.53 -17.98
N TYR A 9 1.18 -7.85 -18.05
CA TYR A 9 0.46 -8.68 -17.08
C TYR A 9 1.35 -9.83 -16.55
N PRO A 10 2.47 -9.52 -15.88
CA PRO A 10 3.47 -10.53 -15.49
C PRO A 10 2.99 -11.49 -14.40
N PHE A 11 1.80 -11.27 -13.85
CA PHE A 11 1.17 -12.10 -12.82
C PHE A 11 0.31 -13.24 -13.38
N LEU A 12 0.05 -13.27 -14.68
CA LEU A 12 -0.81 -14.28 -15.32
C LEU A 12 -0.13 -15.64 -15.42
N GLU A 13 -0.94 -16.71 -15.48
CA GLU A 13 -0.43 -18.08 -15.62
C GLU A 13 0.26 -18.33 -16.97
N SER A 14 -0.26 -17.70 -18.03
CA SER A 14 0.39 -17.68 -19.35
C SER A 14 1.82 -17.15 -19.27
N THR A 15 2.03 -16.03 -18.56
CA THR A 15 3.36 -15.46 -18.32
C THR A 15 4.24 -16.40 -17.49
N LYS A 16 3.71 -16.97 -16.39
CA LYS A 16 4.45 -17.90 -15.53
C LYS A 16 4.94 -19.11 -16.33
N SER A 17 4.09 -19.65 -17.20
CA SER A 17 4.40 -20.79 -18.07
C SER A 17 5.51 -20.44 -19.08
N ALA A 18 5.44 -19.26 -19.71
CA ALA A 18 6.45 -18.77 -20.63
C ALA A 18 7.80 -18.53 -19.94
N VAL A 19 7.80 -17.91 -18.76
CA VAL A 19 9.01 -17.68 -17.94
C VAL A 19 9.69 -18.99 -17.59
N LYS A 20 8.90 -20.00 -17.17
CA LYS A 20 9.42 -21.32 -16.81
C LYS A 20 10.04 -22.03 -18.01
N SER A 21 9.39 -21.98 -19.19
CA SER A 21 9.87 -22.62 -20.41
C SER A 21 11.17 -21.99 -20.95
N MET A 22 11.36 -20.69 -20.74
CA MET A 22 12.52 -19.92 -21.23
C MET A 22 13.63 -19.76 -20.20
N ASN A 23 13.48 -20.32 -19.00
CA ASN A 23 14.44 -20.21 -17.89
C ASN A 23 14.85 -18.76 -17.54
N ILE A 24 13.92 -17.80 -17.74
CA ILE A 24 14.19 -16.35 -17.58
C ILE A 24 14.54 -15.99 -16.13
N ALA A 25 14.07 -16.77 -15.16
CA ALA A 25 14.28 -16.51 -13.73
C ALA A 25 15.62 -17.06 -13.19
N SER A 26 16.45 -17.69 -14.02
CA SER A 26 17.68 -18.37 -13.56
C SER A 26 18.81 -17.41 -13.17
N GLU A 27 18.81 -16.19 -13.70
CA GLU A 27 19.85 -15.20 -13.44
C GLU A 27 19.25 -13.86 -13.00
N ILE A 28 19.71 -13.38 -11.83
CA ILE A 28 19.42 -12.04 -11.37
C ILE A 28 20.57 -11.14 -11.79
N ASP A 29 20.40 -10.42 -12.90
CA ASP A 29 21.36 -9.42 -13.36
C ASP A 29 21.16 -8.06 -12.67
N VAL A 30 22.19 -7.22 -12.72
CA VAL A 30 22.20 -5.89 -12.08
C VAL A 30 21.07 -4.98 -12.59
N LYS A 31 20.77 -5.03 -13.91
CA LYS A 31 19.74 -4.21 -14.54
C LYS A 31 18.34 -4.59 -14.02
N SER A 32 18.03 -5.89 -14.03
CA SER A 32 16.74 -6.40 -13.55
C SER A 32 16.55 -6.15 -12.04
N LEU A 33 17.64 -6.23 -11.26
CA LEU A 33 17.62 -5.93 -9.83
C LEU A 33 17.32 -4.45 -9.55
N GLU A 34 17.97 -3.54 -10.27
CA GLU A 34 17.72 -2.09 -10.11
C GLU A 34 16.31 -1.73 -10.57
N LEU A 35 15.83 -2.29 -11.68
CA LEU A 35 14.44 -2.13 -12.13
C LEU A 35 13.44 -2.63 -11.08
N ALA A 36 13.71 -3.76 -10.44
CA ALA A 36 12.87 -4.31 -9.37
C ALA A 36 12.85 -3.42 -8.13
N LYS A 37 14.02 -2.90 -7.71
CA LYS A 37 14.15 -1.95 -6.61
C LYS A 37 13.32 -0.70 -6.88
N GLN A 38 13.49 -0.08 -8.05
CA GLN A 38 12.73 1.11 -8.44
C GLN A 38 11.22 0.82 -8.48
N ARG A 39 10.83 -0.34 -9.00
CA ARG A 39 9.43 -0.78 -9.04
C ARG A 39 8.81 -0.84 -7.63
N VAL A 40 9.50 -1.46 -6.67
CA VAL A 40 9.04 -1.52 -5.27
C VAL A 40 8.99 -0.14 -4.64
N LEU A 41 10.03 0.68 -4.81
CA LEU A 41 10.10 2.04 -4.26
C LEU A 41 8.96 2.92 -4.77
N ILE A 42 8.72 2.94 -6.08
CA ILE A 42 7.66 3.74 -6.69
C ILE A 42 6.28 3.23 -6.22
N ALA A 43 6.06 1.92 -6.24
CA ALA A 43 4.81 1.31 -5.79
C ALA A 43 4.48 1.68 -4.34
N VAL A 44 5.47 1.59 -3.44
CA VAL A 44 5.28 1.88 -2.01
C VAL A 44 5.17 3.37 -1.73
N ARG A 45 5.91 4.23 -2.46
CA ARG A 45 5.93 5.67 -2.20
C ARG A 45 4.79 6.43 -2.85
N GLN A 46 4.45 6.07 -4.09
CA GLN A 46 3.50 6.82 -4.91
C GLN A 46 2.14 6.11 -5.01
N GLY A 47 2.07 4.83 -4.62
CA GLY A 47 0.86 4.02 -4.80
C GLY A 47 0.46 3.78 -6.26
N LYS A 48 1.29 4.22 -7.20
CA LYS A 48 1.04 4.14 -8.64
C LYS A 48 2.35 3.94 -9.40
N LEU A 49 2.37 2.94 -10.29
CA LEU A 49 3.51 2.67 -11.17
C LEU A 49 3.35 3.38 -12.52
N PRO A 50 4.46 3.78 -13.16
CA PRO A 50 4.40 4.37 -14.50
C PRO A 50 3.88 3.36 -15.52
N LEU A 51 3.14 3.88 -16.50
CA LEU A 51 2.68 3.08 -17.62
C LEU A 51 3.80 2.94 -18.65
N PRO A 52 3.94 1.78 -19.30
CA PRO A 52 4.88 1.64 -20.41
C PRO A 52 4.38 2.47 -21.59
N SER A 53 5.20 3.35 -22.10
CA SER A 53 4.87 4.12 -23.32
C SER A 53 5.07 3.26 -24.57
N TYR A 54 6.18 2.55 -24.63
CA TYR A 54 6.54 1.56 -25.65
C TYR A 54 7.63 0.66 -25.06
N LEU A 55 7.47 -0.65 -25.22
CA LEU A 55 8.49 -1.62 -24.80
C LEU A 55 9.12 -2.26 -26.04
N PRO A 56 10.40 -2.01 -26.31
CA PRO A 56 11.17 -2.83 -27.24
C PRO A 56 11.18 -4.30 -26.80
N GLN A 57 11.34 -5.22 -27.75
CA GLN A 57 11.35 -6.66 -27.47
C GLN A 57 12.40 -7.06 -26.41
N GLU A 58 13.54 -6.39 -26.42
CA GLU A 58 14.65 -6.62 -25.49
C GLU A 58 14.28 -6.28 -24.03
N ASP A 59 13.39 -5.30 -23.83
CA ASP A 59 12.96 -4.86 -22.49
C ASP A 59 11.84 -5.73 -21.88
N ILE A 60 11.18 -6.57 -22.68
CA ILE A 60 10.09 -7.43 -22.20
C ILE A 60 10.59 -8.40 -21.14
N SER A 61 11.73 -9.06 -21.40
CA SER A 61 12.32 -10.00 -20.44
C SER A 61 12.75 -9.31 -19.15
N ASP A 62 13.33 -8.12 -19.25
CA ASP A 62 13.76 -7.33 -18.09
C ASP A 62 12.56 -6.89 -17.24
N GLN A 63 11.45 -6.49 -17.87
CA GLN A 63 10.22 -6.14 -17.18
C GLN A 63 9.62 -7.33 -16.43
N VAL A 64 9.61 -8.51 -17.05
CA VAL A 64 9.13 -9.74 -16.41
C VAL A 64 10.04 -10.15 -15.25
N ARG A 65 11.37 -10.14 -15.46
CA ARG A 65 12.36 -10.42 -14.41
C ARG A 65 12.23 -9.44 -13.25
N SER A 66 12.14 -8.14 -13.54
CA SER A 66 11.99 -7.11 -12.51
C SER A 66 10.74 -7.32 -11.63
N TYR A 67 9.64 -7.80 -12.23
CA TYR A 67 8.44 -8.13 -11.45
C TYR A 67 8.67 -9.33 -10.53
N ILE A 68 9.33 -10.38 -11.03
CA ILE A 68 9.62 -11.57 -10.21
C ILE A 68 10.53 -11.20 -9.04
N ILE A 69 11.59 -10.43 -9.31
CA ILE A 69 12.54 -9.97 -8.29
C ILE A 69 11.83 -9.02 -7.30
N ALA A 70 10.95 -8.13 -7.78
CA ALA A 70 10.17 -7.24 -6.92
C ALA A 70 9.26 -8.01 -5.96
N ARG A 71 8.68 -9.14 -6.38
CA ARG A 71 7.91 -10.05 -5.50
C ARG A 71 8.78 -10.68 -4.41
N LEU A 72 10.02 -11.03 -4.73
CA LEU A 72 10.99 -11.51 -3.74
C LEU A 72 11.34 -10.40 -2.74
N ILE A 73 11.69 -9.22 -3.22
CA ILE A 73 12.03 -8.06 -2.39
C ILE A 73 10.88 -7.71 -1.42
N ILE A 74 9.65 -7.57 -1.95
CA ILE A 74 8.51 -7.14 -1.14
C ILE A 74 8.12 -8.20 -0.09
N SER A 75 8.46 -9.47 -0.31
CA SER A 75 8.23 -10.54 0.66
C SER A 75 9.05 -10.36 1.95
N PHE A 76 10.19 -9.65 1.89
CA PHE A 76 10.96 -9.24 3.07
C PHE A 76 10.40 -7.99 3.75
N ILE A 77 9.36 -7.35 3.19
CA ILE A 77 8.72 -6.14 3.73
C ILE A 77 7.20 -6.36 3.82
N PRO A 78 6.71 -7.27 4.70
CA PRO A 78 5.30 -7.68 4.72
C PRO A 78 4.33 -6.51 4.90
N SER A 79 4.69 -5.48 5.67
CA SER A 79 3.87 -4.29 5.90
C SER A 79 3.60 -3.45 4.64
N LYS A 80 4.32 -3.70 3.54
CA LYS A 80 4.21 -2.96 2.27
C LYS A 80 3.62 -3.79 1.12
N ILE A 81 3.31 -5.07 1.34
CA ILE A 81 2.75 -5.96 0.31
C ILE A 81 1.45 -5.39 -0.26
N GLU A 82 0.54 -4.93 0.59
CA GLU A 82 -0.76 -4.41 0.15
C GLU A 82 -0.60 -3.17 -0.75
N GLN A 83 0.32 -2.27 -0.41
CA GLN A 83 0.61 -1.09 -1.23
C GLN A 83 1.19 -1.48 -2.59
N PHE A 84 2.14 -2.42 -2.61
CA PHE A 84 2.73 -2.95 -3.84
C PHE A 84 1.66 -3.60 -4.73
N VAL A 85 0.82 -4.48 -4.18
CA VAL A 85 -0.26 -5.17 -4.90
C VAL A 85 -1.24 -4.17 -5.52
N LYS A 86 -1.66 -3.16 -4.76
CA LYS A 86 -2.56 -2.11 -5.26
C LYS A 86 -1.95 -1.28 -6.39
N ALA A 87 -0.67 -0.93 -6.30
CA ALA A 87 0.02 -0.18 -7.34
C ALA A 87 0.15 -0.99 -8.64
N GLU A 88 0.51 -2.27 -8.54
CA GLU A 88 0.58 -3.19 -9.68
C GLU A 88 -0.79 -3.41 -10.33
N ALA A 89 -1.82 -3.64 -9.52
CA ALA A 89 -3.17 -3.83 -10.04
C ALA A 89 -3.72 -2.58 -10.71
N THR A 90 -3.44 -1.41 -10.16
CA THR A 90 -3.83 -0.13 -10.79
C THR A 90 -3.13 0.05 -12.13
N ARG A 91 -1.82 -0.24 -12.20
CA ARG A 91 -1.06 -0.21 -13.45
C ARG A 91 -1.63 -1.17 -14.49
N ALA A 92 -1.90 -2.41 -14.10
CA ALA A 92 -2.44 -3.44 -14.99
C ALA A 92 -3.82 -3.05 -15.53
N LEU A 93 -4.72 -2.52 -14.69
CA LEU A 93 -6.04 -2.07 -15.10
C LEU A 93 -5.96 -0.86 -16.06
N GLU A 94 -5.06 0.09 -15.81
CA GLU A 94 -4.87 1.24 -16.71
C GLU A 94 -4.33 0.80 -18.08
N ILE A 95 -3.43 -0.20 -18.13
CA ILE A 95 -2.96 -0.79 -19.39
C ILE A 95 -4.11 -1.49 -20.11
N CYS A 96 -4.88 -2.31 -19.38
CA CYS A 96 -6.05 -3.02 -19.90
C CYS A 96 -7.06 -2.06 -20.56
N THR A 97 -7.43 -1.00 -19.83
CA THR A 97 -8.37 0.01 -20.36
C THR A 97 -7.82 0.74 -21.58
N ARG A 98 -6.51 1.02 -21.63
CA ARG A 98 -5.86 1.68 -22.77
C ARG A 98 -5.82 0.79 -24.01
N ASN A 99 -5.57 -0.51 -23.81
CA ASN A 99 -5.40 -1.48 -24.91
C ASN A 99 -6.70 -2.18 -25.30
N HIS A 100 -7.78 -2.00 -24.54
CA HIS A 100 -9.05 -2.75 -24.67
C HIS A 100 -8.88 -4.26 -24.46
N ASP A 101 -8.07 -4.64 -23.45
CA ASP A 101 -7.72 -6.03 -23.14
C ASP A 101 -8.69 -6.68 -22.12
N GLU A 102 -9.86 -6.08 -21.84
CA GLU A 102 -10.78 -6.54 -20.79
C GLU A 102 -11.20 -8.01 -21.00
N ALA A 103 -11.54 -8.35 -22.24
CA ALA A 103 -11.95 -9.72 -22.56
C ALA A 103 -10.81 -10.73 -22.36
N PHE A 104 -9.58 -10.35 -22.72
CA PHE A 104 -8.38 -11.16 -22.50
C PHE A 104 -8.13 -11.38 -21.00
N LEU A 105 -8.09 -10.31 -20.22
CA LEU A 105 -7.85 -10.40 -18.78
C LEU A 105 -8.93 -11.19 -18.05
N MET A 106 -10.20 -11.00 -18.41
CA MET A 106 -11.30 -11.75 -17.83
C MET A 106 -11.14 -13.25 -18.07
N ASN A 107 -10.79 -13.64 -19.29
CA ASN A 107 -10.53 -15.05 -19.62
C ASN A 107 -9.37 -15.61 -18.81
N GLU A 108 -8.23 -14.92 -18.74
CA GLU A 108 -7.04 -15.32 -17.97
C GLU A 108 -7.31 -15.40 -16.45
N LEU A 109 -8.19 -14.54 -15.94
CA LEU A 109 -8.61 -14.53 -14.52
C LEU A 109 -9.79 -15.47 -14.23
N GLY A 110 -10.32 -16.14 -15.24
CA GLY A 110 -11.44 -17.08 -15.10
C GLY A 110 -12.78 -16.41 -14.76
N ILE A 111 -12.95 -15.14 -15.13
CA ILE A 111 -14.19 -14.39 -14.92
C ILE A 111 -15.04 -14.47 -16.18
N SER A 112 -16.25 -15.01 -16.06
CA SER A 112 -17.19 -15.06 -17.18
C SER A 112 -18.11 -13.85 -17.20
N ILE A 113 -18.33 -13.29 -18.38
CA ILE A 113 -19.33 -12.22 -18.61
C ILE A 113 -20.10 -12.47 -19.90
N THR A 114 -21.40 -12.21 -19.88
CA THR A 114 -22.22 -12.27 -21.09
C THR A 114 -22.23 -10.92 -21.81
N LYS A 115 -22.67 -10.90 -23.07
CA LYS A 115 -22.86 -9.67 -23.86
C LYS A 115 -23.80 -8.66 -23.18
N ASP A 116 -24.73 -9.13 -22.36
CA ASP A 116 -25.69 -8.30 -21.61
C ASP A 116 -25.15 -7.83 -20.27
N MET A 117 -23.84 -7.88 -20.05
CA MET A 117 -23.19 -7.49 -18.80
C MET A 117 -23.68 -8.26 -17.59
N LEU A 118 -23.89 -9.57 -17.77
CA LEU A 118 -24.27 -10.51 -16.69
C LEU A 118 -23.03 -11.31 -16.28
N VAL A 119 -22.71 -11.29 -14.99
CA VAL A 119 -21.64 -12.11 -14.40
C VAL A 119 -22.24 -13.18 -13.47
N PRO A 120 -21.63 -14.37 -13.38
CA PRO A 120 -22.05 -15.38 -12.41
C PRO A 120 -22.05 -14.81 -10.99
N LEU A 121 -23.07 -15.17 -10.22
CA LEU A 121 -23.19 -14.72 -8.81
C LEU A 121 -21.95 -15.08 -8.00
N ARG A 122 -21.32 -16.22 -8.28
CA ARG A 122 -20.07 -16.64 -7.62
C ARG A 122 -18.97 -15.58 -7.81
N ASP A 123 -18.71 -15.18 -9.06
CA ASP A 123 -17.63 -14.23 -9.37
C ASP A 123 -17.94 -12.85 -8.82
N TYR A 124 -19.22 -12.46 -8.86
CA TYR A 124 -19.70 -11.24 -8.23
C TYR A 124 -19.48 -11.22 -6.72
N LEU A 125 -19.75 -12.33 -6.02
CA LEU A 125 -19.54 -12.44 -4.58
C LEU A 125 -18.05 -12.40 -4.21
N ILE A 126 -17.20 -12.94 -5.06
CA ILE A 126 -15.74 -12.96 -4.82
C ILE A 126 -15.14 -11.56 -5.04
N TYR A 127 -15.49 -10.88 -6.13
CA TYR A 127 -14.78 -9.69 -6.60
C TYR A 127 -15.56 -8.38 -6.49
N GLY A 128 -16.85 -8.39 -6.15
CA GLY A 128 -17.71 -7.21 -6.17
C GLY A 128 -18.44 -6.91 -4.88
N SER A 129 -18.96 -7.91 -4.19
CA SER A 129 -19.97 -7.75 -3.13
C SER A 129 -19.49 -7.01 -1.87
N HIS A 130 -18.21 -6.83 -1.67
CA HIS A 130 -17.65 -6.14 -0.50
C HIS A 130 -17.53 -4.61 -0.67
N PHE A 131 -17.81 -4.09 -1.85
CA PHE A 131 -17.89 -2.64 -2.05
C PHE A 131 -19.27 -2.11 -1.70
N SER A 132 -19.34 -1.00 -0.95
CA SER A 132 -20.60 -0.42 -0.49
C SER A 132 -21.58 -0.06 -1.61
N SER A 133 -21.06 0.33 -2.78
CA SER A 133 -21.84 0.62 -3.99
C SER A 133 -22.34 -0.64 -4.72
N MET A 134 -21.77 -1.80 -4.41
CA MET A 134 -22.01 -3.07 -5.07
C MET A 134 -22.61 -4.13 -4.13
N LEU A 135 -23.27 -3.71 -3.06
CA LEU A 135 -23.94 -4.65 -2.15
C LEU A 135 -25.05 -5.41 -2.90
N LEU A 136 -25.09 -6.74 -2.70
CA LEU A 136 -26.00 -7.63 -3.39
C LEU A 136 -27.50 -7.25 -3.27
N PRO A 137 -28.02 -6.73 -2.14
CA PRO A 137 -29.41 -6.26 -2.05
C PRO A 137 -29.77 -5.17 -3.06
N ASN A 138 -28.79 -4.42 -3.57
CA ASN A 138 -28.98 -3.34 -4.54
C ASN A 138 -28.84 -3.82 -5.99
N LYS A 139 -28.76 -5.15 -6.22
CA LYS A 139 -28.50 -5.74 -7.53
C LYS A 139 -29.66 -6.56 -8.06
N HIS A 140 -29.79 -6.52 -9.37
CA HIS A 140 -30.72 -7.41 -10.06
C HIS A 140 -30.06 -8.77 -10.24
N VAL A 141 -30.54 -9.75 -9.49
CA VAL A 141 -30.07 -11.13 -9.55
C VAL A 141 -31.15 -11.99 -10.23
N LYS A 142 -30.79 -12.72 -11.28
CA LYS A 142 -31.70 -13.63 -11.97
C LYS A 142 -30.93 -14.86 -12.46
N ASN A 143 -31.49 -16.05 -12.20
CA ASN A 143 -30.94 -17.33 -12.65
C ASN A 143 -29.44 -17.53 -12.31
N GLY A 144 -29.00 -17.08 -11.15
CA GLY A 144 -27.58 -17.20 -10.73
C GLY A 144 -26.64 -16.19 -11.36
N PHE A 145 -27.15 -15.17 -12.02
CA PHE A 145 -26.38 -14.08 -12.62
C PHE A 145 -26.74 -12.72 -12.02
N VAL A 146 -25.75 -11.84 -11.97
CA VAL A 146 -25.88 -10.45 -11.50
C VAL A 146 -25.62 -9.51 -12.68
N ARG A 147 -26.49 -8.54 -12.90
CA ARG A 147 -26.26 -7.48 -13.89
C ARG A 147 -25.31 -6.45 -13.30
N ILE A 148 -24.26 -6.11 -14.03
CA ILE A 148 -23.27 -5.11 -13.66
C ILE A 148 -23.17 -4.01 -14.71
N SER A 149 -22.67 -2.83 -14.31
CA SER A 149 -22.31 -1.75 -15.22
C SER A 149 -20.84 -1.86 -15.67
N PRO A 150 -20.40 -1.15 -16.72
CA PRO A 150 -19.00 -1.10 -17.13
C PRO A 150 -18.06 -0.63 -16.01
N HIS A 151 -18.49 0.33 -15.19
CA HIS A 151 -17.72 0.78 -14.04
C HIS A 151 -17.53 -0.33 -13.00
N GLU A 152 -18.59 -1.09 -12.72
CA GLU A 152 -18.52 -2.22 -11.76
C GLU A 152 -17.65 -3.35 -12.30
N LEU A 153 -17.63 -3.56 -13.61
CA LEU A 153 -16.70 -4.48 -14.25
C LEU A 153 -15.24 -4.09 -13.96
N HIS A 154 -14.89 -2.80 -14.11
CA HIS A 154 -13.54 -2.33 -13.81
C HIS A 154 -13.18 -2.51 -12.31
N VAL A 155 -14.14 -2.31 -11.40
CA VAL A 155 -13.95 -2.57 -9.97
C VAL A 155 -13.67 -4.06 -9.73
N MET A 156 -14.47 -4.95 -10.32
CA MET A 156 -14.29 -6.40 -10.20
C MET A 156 -12.96 -6.87 -10.81
N LEU A 157 -12.59 -6.36 -11.99
CA LEU A 157 -11.31 -6.66 -12.64
C LEU A 157 -10.13 -6.22 -11.75
N LYS A 158 -10.20 -5.02 -11.18
CA LYS A 158 -9.15 -4.55 -10.28
C LYS A 158 -8.95 -5.47 -9.08
N GLU A 159 -10.06 -5.91 -8.48
CA GLU A 159 -10.02 -6.81 -7.33
C GLU A 159 -9.50 -8.19 -7.70
N ALA A 160 -9.92 -8.73 -8.84
CA ALA A 160 -9.42 -10.00 -9.36
C ALA A 160 -7.92 -9.95 -9.66
N ILE A 161 -7.44 -8.85 -10.25
CA ILE A 161 -6.02 -8.60 -10.48
C ILE A 161 -5.26 -8.52 -9.15
N GLN A 162 -5.77 -7.80 -8.14
CA GLN A 162 -5.17 -7.71 -6.81
C GLN A 162 -5.08 -9.10 -6.16
N SER A 163 -6.17 -9.87 -6.22
CA SER A 163 -6.21 -11.24 -5.72
C SER A 163 -5.12 -12.09 -6.39
N LYS A 164 -5.02 -12.02 -7.73
CA LYS A 164 -4.03 -12.78 -8.51
C LYS A 164 -2.60 -12.38 -8.20
N ILE A 165 -2.31 -11.09 -8.05
CA ILE A 165 -0.97 -10.60 -7.66
C ILE A 165 -0.62 -11.03 -6.24
N SER A 166 -1.59 -11.07 -5.33
CA SER A 166 -1.40 -11.47 -3.93
C SER A 166 -1.11 -12.95 -3.75
N GLU A 167 -1.49 -13.79 -4.72
CA GLU A 167 -1.25 -15.22 -4.65
C GLU A 167 0.23 -15.54 -4.39
N GLY A 168 0.48 -16.29 -3.30
CA GLY A 168 1.82 -16.70 -2.89
C GLY A 168 2.68 -15.59 -2.28
N LEU A 169 2.13 -14.43 -1.93
CA LEU A 169 2.81 -13.41 -1.14
C LEU A 169 2.37 -13.45 0.34
N PRO A 170 3.30 -13.27 1.29
CA PRO A 170 4.76 -13.27 1.10
C PRO A 170 5.30 -14.63 0.68
N ILE A 171 6.33 -14.65 -0.16
CA ILE A 171 7.05 -15.87 -0.51
C ILE A 171 7.76 -16.37 0.75
N ARG A 172 7.56 -17.63 1.12
CA ARG A 172 8.18 -18.22 2.31
C ARG A 172 9.70 -18.19 2.18
N GLU A 173 10.36 -17.69 3.19
CA GLU A 173 11.83 -17.54 3.22
C GLU A 173 12.56 -18.88 2.99
N SER A 174 11.96 -20.01 3.42
CA SER A 174 12.48 -21.35 3.19
C SER A 174 12.53 -21.77 1.72
N LEU A 175 11.78 -21.10 0.84
CA LEU A 175 11.74 -21.37 -0.60
C LEU A 175 12.75 -20.52 -1.38
N ILE A 176 13.39 -19.55 -0.72
CA ILE A 176 14.36 -18.65 -1.35
C ILE A 176 15.76 -19.18 -1.09
N ASN A 177 16.53 -19.38 -2.15
CA ASN A 177 17.92 -19.80 -2.08
C ASN A 177 18.75 -18.79 -1.27
N ASP A 178 19.73 -19.26 -0.50
CA ASP A 178 20.58 -18.41 0.35
C ASP A 178 21.45 -17.44 -0.45
N GLU A 179 21.83 -17.78 -1.66
CA GLU A 179 22.53 -16.88 -2.58
C GLU A 179 21.64 -15.67 -2.94
N ILE A 180 20.39 -15.94 -3.31
CA ILE A 180 19.38 -14.89 -3.59
C ILE A 180 19.13 -14.04 -2.35
N LYS A 181 19.01 -14.64 -1.16
CA LYS A 181 18.86 -13.90 0.10
C LYS A 181 20.02 -12.93 0.34
N ARG A 182 21.26 -13.39 0.13
CA ARG A 182 22.47 -12.55 0.28
C ARG A 182 22.46 -11.38 -0.70
N LEU A 183 22.02 -11.62 -1.94
CA LEU A 183 21.91 -10.59 -2.97
C LEU A 183 20.84 -9.55 -2.65
N LEU A 184 19.68 -9.99 -2.17
CA LEU A 184 18.53 -9.10 -1.91
C LEU A 184 18.63 -8.32 -0.59
N LYS A 185 19.33 -8.85 0.42
CA LYS A 185 19.44 -8.23 1.74
C LYS A 185 19.88 -6.75 1.72
N PRO A 186 20.96 -6.37 1.01
CA PRO A 186 21.36 -4.96 0.92
C PRO A 186 20.31 -4.09 0.24
N VAL A 187 19.65 -4.60 -0.80
CA VAL A 187 18.58 -3.89 -1.54
C VAL A 187 17.37 -3.63 -0.62
N VAL A 188 16.97 -4.62 0.18
CA VAL A 188 15.88 -4.47 1.16
C VAL A 188 16.23 -3.42 2.21
N VAL A 189 17.45 -3.43 2.74
CA VAL A 189 17.92 -2.42 3.71
C VAL A 189 17.90 -1.02 3.08
N GLU A 190 18.36 -0.88 1.86
CA GLU A 190 18.33 0.39 1.14
C GLU A 190 16.89 0.89 0.92
N ILE A 191 15.98 0.02 0.47
CA ILE A 191 14.55 0.35 0.30
C ILE A 191 13.95 0.81 1.63
N LEU A 192 14.20 0.07 2.73
CA LEU A 192 13.70 0.45 4.05
C LEU A 192 14.25 1.80 4.51
N SER A 193 15.55 2.05 4.30
CA SER A 193 16.16 3.34 4.63
C SER A 193 15.53 4.48 3.83
N GLU A 194 15.33 4.28 2.53
CA GLU A 194 14.74 5.27 1.64
C GLU A 194 13.25 5.52 1.94
N ILE A 195 12.50 4.51 2.36
CA ILE A 195 11.11 4.69 2.84
C ILE A 195 11.13 5.45 4.17
N SER A 196 12.04 5.13 5.08
CA SER A 196 12.15 5.77 6.39
C SER A 196 12.66 7.21 6.32
N LEU A 197 13.60 7.51 5.43
CA LEU A 197 14.14 8.88 5.23
C LEU A 197 13.09 9.87 4.71
N ARG A 198 12.04 9.39 4.02
CA ARG A 198 10.89 10.19 3.58
C ARG A 198 9.64 10.00 4.44
N SER A 199 9.69 9.14 5.47
CA SER A 199 8.73 9.34 6.57
C SER A 199 8.93 10.78 7.02
N PRO A 200 7.87 11.62 7.04
CA PRO A 200 8.06 12.99 7.43
C PRO A 200 8.78 12.96 8.77
N ALA A 201 10.05 13.35 8.78
CA ALA A 201 10.72 13.62 10.02
C ALA A 201 9.77 14.55 10.73
N ILE A 202 9.19 14.11 11.86
CA ILE A 202 8.25 14.90 12.66
C ILE A 202 8.90 16.26 12.75
N GLY A 203 8.49 17.14 11.80
CA GLY A 203 9.23 18.38 11.54
C GLY A 203 9.26 19.15 12.84
N ARG A 204 10.37 19.80 13.11
CA ARG A 204 10.71 20.62 14.31
C ARG A 204 9.61 21.61 14.78
N GLN A 205 8.39 21.56 14.23
CA GLN A 205 7.30 22.48 14.54
C GLN A 205 6.45 22.13 15.77
N SER A 206 6.53 20.91 16.32
CA SER A 206 6.10 20.68 17.70
C SER A 206 6.78 19.43 18.25
N LYS A 207 7.76 19.60 19.10
CA LYS A 207 8.33 18.55 19.97
C LYS A 207 7.30 17.93 20.94
N ASP A 208 6.03 18.33 20.85
CA ASP A 208 4.98 18.06 21.83
C ASP A 208 3.86 17.19 21.25
N ILE A 209 4.17 16.12 20.55
CA ILE A 209 3.16 15.13 20.13
C ILE A 209 2.89 14.19 21.31
N ALA A 210 1.60 14.02 21.65
CA ALA A 210 1.21 13.12 22.73
C ALA A 210 1.52 11.65 22.32
N PRO A 211 2.00 10.79 23.27
CA PRO A 211 2.42 9.41 22.98
C PRO A 211 1.37 8.58 22.23
N CYS A 212 0.09 8.78 22.52
CA CYS A 212 -1.01 8.11 21.83
C CYS A 212 -1.12 8.53 20.35
N MET A 213 -0.79 9.77 20.00
CA MET A 213 -0.78 10.26 18.61
C MET A 213 0.50 9.85 17.89
N GLU A 214 1.63 9.88 18.60
CA GLU A 214 2.91 9.38 18.09
C GLU A 214 2.81 7.90 17.70
N LYS A 215 2.16 7.08 18.53
CA LYS A 215 1.89 5.67 18.24
C LYS A 215 1.05 5.47 16.97
N VAL A 216 0.02 6.30 16.76
CA VAL A 216 -0.80 6.23 15.54
C VAL A 216 0.01 6.62 14.29
N ILE A 217 0.90 7.62 14.40
CA ILE A 217 1.83 7.98 13.31
C ILE A 217 2.79 6.82 13.00
N GLU A 218 3.33 6.16 14.02
CA GLU A 218 4.20 4.98 13.85
C GLU A 218 3.44 3.84 13.13
N GLU A 219 2.22 3.52 13.56
CA GLU A 219 1.37 2.50 12.95
C GLU A 219 1.12 2.81 11.46
N LEU A 220 0.84 4.08 11.13
CA LEU A 220 0.68 4.53 9.73
C LEU A 220 1.99 4.37 8.94
N ASN A 221 3.12 4.84 9.49
CA ASN A 221 4.43 4.74 8.84
C ASN A 221 4.85 3.29 8.57
N GLN A 222 4.43 2.37 9.44
CA GLN A 222 4.64 0.93 9.27
C GLN A 222 3.67 0.31 8.24
N GLY A 223 2.73 1.09 7.69
CA GLY A 223 1.72 0.60 6.76
C GLY A 223 0.66 -0.30 7.41
N VAL A 224 0.48 -0.17 8.72
CA VAL A 224 -0.58 -0.89 9.43
C VAL A 224 -1.95 -0.30 9.04
N ASN A 225 -2.95 -1.16 8.88
CA ASN A 225 -4.32 -0.70 8.64
C ASN A 225 -4.91 -0.11 9.93
N VAL A 226 -4.69 1.18 10.13
CA VAL A 226 -5.13 1.91 11.32
C VAL A 226 -6.65 2.12 11.27
N PRO A 227 -7.42 1.76 12.32
CA PRO A 227 -8.87 1.99 12.40
C PRO A 227 -9.27 3.44 12.17
N HIS A 228 -10.46 3.65 11.59
CA HIS A 228 -10.95 4.99 11.22
C HIS A 228 -10.91 5.98 12.40
N LEU A 229 -11.32 5.54 13.60
CA LEU A 229 -11.36 6.38 14.78
C LEU A 229 -9.98 6.87 15.23
N LYS A 230 -8.95 6.03 15.16
CA LYS A 230 -7.55 6.42 15.40
C LYS A 230 -7.09 7.45 14.38
N ARG A 231 -7.36 7.23 13.10
CA ARG A 231 -7.01 8.15 12.01
C ARG A 231 -7.71 9.50 12.19
N TRP A 232 -9.01 9.48 12.49
CA TRP A 232 -9.78 10.68 12.73
C TRP A 232 -9.24 11.49 13.94
N SER A 233 -8.93 10.80 15.04
CA SER A 233 -8.36 11.45 16.23
C SER A 233 -7.01 12.11 15.94
N LEU A 234 -6.15 11.43 15.17
CA LEU A 234 -4.87 11.98 14.72
C LEU A 234 -5.07 13.21 13.84
N ALA A 235 -5.99 13.16 12.86
CA ALA A 235 -6.30 14.29 11.99
C ALA A 235 -6.75 15.51 12.77
N VAL A 236 -7.69 15.33 13.71
CA VAL A 236 -8.16 16.41 14.60
C VAL A 236 -7.00 16.97 15.42
N PHE A 237 -6.16 16.12 16.00
CA PHE A 237 -4.99 16.54 16.79
C PHE A 237 -4.04 17.41 15.97
N LEU A 238 -3.63 16.94 14.76
CA LEU A 238 -2.69 17.65 13.91
C LEU A 238 -3.25 18.99 13.42
N ILE A 239 -4.53 19.02 13.02
CA ILE A 239 -5.22 20.26 12.62
C ILE A 239 -5.24 21.27 13.77
N LYS A 240 -5.62 20.83 14.99
CA LYS A 240 -5.67 21.71 16.17
C LYS A 240 -4.27 22.18 16.63
N ARG A 241 -3.21 21.46 16.27
CA ARG A 241 -1.82 21.85 16.46
C ARG A 241 -1.28 22.78 15.34
N GLY A 242 -2.13 23.11 14.37
CA GLY A 242 -1.76 24.03 13.27
C GLY A 242 -0.84 23.41 12.22
N TRP A 243 -0.88 22.08 12.07
CA TRP A 243 -0.13 21.42 11.00
C TRP A 243 -0.69 21.76 9.64
N ASP A 244 0.21 21.93 8.66
CA ASP A 244 -0.18 22.14 7.29
C ASP A 244 -0.87 20.92 6.69
N THR A 245 -1.86 21.16 5.81
CA THR A 245 -2.66 20.08 5.19
C THR A 245 -1.80 19.12 4.41
N GLU A 246 -0.79 19.62 3.68
CA GLU A 246 0.09 18.79 2.86
C GLU A 246 0.90 17.82 3.73
N LYS A 247 1.38 18.27 4.88
CA LYS A 247 2.09 17.42 5.84
C LYS A 247 1.19 16.37 6.46
N ILE A 248 -0.08 16.70 6.71
CA ILE A 248 -1.04 15.73 7.22
C ILE A 248 -1.35 14.68 6.14
N VAL A 249 -1.57 15.09 4.90
CA VAL A 249 -1.78 14.20 3.74
C VAL A 249 -0.58 13.27 3.57
N GLU A 250 0.64 13.78 3.70
CA GLU A 250 1.88 12.98 3.63
C GLU A 250 1.91 11.88 4.70
N ILE A 251 1.56 12.17 5.97
CA ILE A 251 1.47 11.16 7.03
C ILE A 251 0.44 10.08 6.67
N PHE A 252 -0.74 10.47 6.18
CA PHE A 252 -1.79 9.53 5.82
C PHE A 252 -1.50 8.73 4.55
N SER A 253 -0.58 9.19 3.69
CA SER A 253 -0.20 8.49 2.46
C SER A 253 0.43 7.12 2.71
N HIS A 254 0.92 6.88 3.92
CA HIS A 254 1.48 5.59 4.34
C HIS A 254 0.41 4.53 4.67
N ALA A 255 -0.86 4.93 4.78
CA ALA A 255 -1.95 3.99 5.04
C ALA A 255 -2.18 3.06 3.84
N PRO A 256 -2.43 1.74 4.05
CA PRO A 256 -2.70 0.79 2.96
C PRO A 256 -3.89 1.19 2.08
N ASN A 257 -4.89 1.85 2.68
CA ASN A 257 -6.13 2.28 2.03
C ASN A 257 -6.10 3.77 1.66
N TYR A 258 -4.91 4.32 1.38
CA TYR A 258 -4.78 5.73 1.06
C TYR A 258 -5.47 6.07 -0.26
N ASP A 259 -6.36 7.07 -0.18
CA ASP A 259 -6.90 7.79 -1.32
C ASP A 259 -6.79 9.28 -1.00
N GLU A 260 -5.99 10.00 -1.78
CA GLU A 260 -5.69 11.40 -1.54
C GLU A 260 -6.94 12.28 -1.54
N LYS A 261 -7.87 12.04 -2.47
CA LYS A 261 -9.12 12.82 -2.58
C LYS A 261 -9.98 12.64 -1.35
N ILE A 262 -10.09 11.39 -0.86
CA ILE A 262 -10.86 11.08 0.35
C ILE A 262 -10.20 11.72 1.57
N VAL A 263 -8.88 11.61 1.70
CA VAL A 263 -8.14 12.20 2.83
C VAL A 263 -8.30 13.71 2.84
N ARG A 264 -8.08 14.40 1.72
CA ARG A 264 -8.26 15.86 1.61
C ARG A 264 -9.69 16.27 1.96
N TYR A 265 -10.68 15.60 1.41
CA TYR A 265 -12.08 15.85 1.74
C TYR A 265 -12.36 15.71 3.24
N GLN A 266 -11.84 14.65 3.89
CA GLN A 266 -12.02 14.44 5.33
C GLN A 266 -11.33 15.53 6.16
N LEU A 267 -10.11 15.95 5.78
CA LEU A 267 -9.40 17.04 6.47
C LEU A 267 -10.14 18.36 6.36
N ASP A 268 -10.66 18.69 5.17
CA ASP A 268 -11.45 19.91 4.95
C ASP A 268 -12.77 19.85 5.72
N HIS A 269 -13.41 18.69 5.77
CA HIS A 269 -14.61 18.50 6.59
C HIS A 269 -14.32 18.69 8.08
N ILE A 270 -13.23 18.12 8.61
CA ILE A 270 -12.81 18.30 10.01
C ILE A 270 -12.54 19.77 10.31
N LYS A 271 -11.87 20.49 9.40
CA LYS A 271 -11.60 21.93 9.55
C LYS A 271 -12.89 22.75 9.56
N SER A 272 -13.78 22.52 8.59
CA SER A 272 -15.03 23.26 8.42
C SER A 272 -16.00 23.06 9.61
N LYS A 273 -16.08 21.85 10.14
CA LYS A 273 -16.93 21.53 11.29
C LYS A 273 -16.32 21.90 12.65
N GLY A 274 -15.03 22.20 12.69
CA GLY A 274 -14.35 22.65 13.91
C GLY A 274 -14.34 21.62 15.04
N TYR A 275 -14.33 20.33 14.73
CA TYR A 275 -14.35 19.25 15.73
C TYR A 275 -13.35 19.48 16.86
N SER A 276 -13.79 19.16 18.10
CA SER A 276 -12.93 19.18 19.27
C SER A 276 -12.15 17.87 19.40
N MET A 277 -10.91 17.97 19.92
CA MET A 277 -10.10 16.80 20.21
C MET A 277 -10.76 15.97 21.33
N PRO A 278 -10.93 14.63 21.16
CA PRO A 278 -11.40 13.76 22.22
C PRO A 278 -10.55 13.86 23.50
N SER A 279 -11.19 13.72 24.66
CA SER A 279 -10.49 13.71 25.94
C SER A 279 -9.60 12.46 26.07
N CYS A 280 -8.57 12.52 26.94
CA CYS A 280 -7.75 11.34 27.26
C CYS A 280 -8.61 10.19 27.81
N HIS A 281 -9.67 10.49 28.57
CA HIS A 281 -10.61 9.48 29.03
C HIS A 281 -11.31 8.78 27.85
N THR A 282 -11.83 9.53 26.89
CA THR A 282 -12.47 8.98 25.69
C THR A 282 -11.48 8.11 24.90
N LEU A 283 -10.26 8.59 24.69
CA LEU A 283 -9.21 7.82 23.99
C LEU A 283 -8.81 6.55 24.74
N LYS A 284 -8.86 6.57 26.09
CA LYS A 284 -8.60 5.38 26.92
C LYS A 284 -9.70 4.33 26.75
N VAL A 285 -10.96 4.74 26.79
CA VAL A 285 -12.11 3.86 26.52
C VAL A 285 -12.08 3.26 25.11
N GLN A 286 -11.59 4.03 24.13
CA GLN A 286 -11.47 3.60 22.74
C GLN A 286 -10.19 2.78 22.45
N GLY A 287 -9.36 2.49 23.46
CA GLY A 287 -8.11 1.74 23.29
C GLY A 287 -7.04 2.46 22.49
N ILE A 288 -7.10 3.79 22.40
CA ILE A 288 -6.13 4.62 21.64
C ILE A 288 -5.01 5.14 22.57
N CYS A 289 -5.34 5.36 23.86
CA CYS A 289 -4.39 5.85 24.83
C CYS A 289 -3.35 4.76 25.20
N VAL A 290 -2.06 5.10 25.12
CA VAL A 290 -0.93 4.15 25.34
C VAL A 290 -0.05 4.52 26.52
N ALA A 291 -0.29 5.68 27.15
CA ALA A 291 0.55 6.16 28.25
C ALA A 291 -0.26 6.96 29.28
N GLU A 292 0.17 6.97 30.52
CA GLU A 292 -0.42 7.82 31.57
C GLU A 292 0.32 9.15 31.63
N CYS A 293 -0.17 10.13 30.86
CA CYS A 293 0.49 11.43 30.73
C CYS A 293 0.07 12.46 31.79
N GLY A 294 -0.85 12.10 32.70
CA GLY A 294 -1.37 13.02 33.74
C GLY A 294 -2.19 14.22 33.21
N ILE A 295 -2.61 14.17 31.94
CA ILE A 295 -3.34 15.25 31.25
C ILE A 295 -4.79 14.83 30.94
N LYS A 296 -5.66 15.82 30.73
CA LYS A 296 -7.08 15.58 30.38
C LYS A 296 -7.34 15.55 28.87
N ASN A 297 -6.45 16.14 28.08
CA ASN A 297 -6.59 16.23 26.62
C ASN A 297 -5.21 16.15 25.95
N PRO A 298 -5.04 15.38 24.88
CA PRO A 298 -3.74 15.25 24.17
C PRO A 298 -3.12 16.58 23.73
N LEU A 299 -3.96 17.60 23.46
CA LEU A 299 -3.47 18.94 23.12
C LEU A 299 -2.72 19.64 24.26
N GLN A 300 -2.88 19.16 25.51
CA GLN A 300 -2.15 19.69 26.68
C GLN A 300 -0.74 19.11 26.83
N PHE A 301 -0.43 18.04 26.07
CA PHE A 301 0.86 17.39 26.17
C PHE A 301 2.00 18.36 25.83
N ARG A 302 3.03 18.37 26.69
CA ARG A 302 4.30 19.08 26.48
C ARG A 302 5.43 18.13 26.86
N LYS A 303 6.40 17.95 25.97
CA LYS A 303 7.59 17.17 26.26
C LYS A 303 8.47 18.01 27.21
N ASN A 304 8.66 17.56 28.44
CA ASN A 304 9.46 18.29 29.44
C ASN A 304 10.93 18.38 28.96
N LYS A 305 11.46 19.58 28.88
CA LYS A 305 12.86 19.85 28.54
C LYS A 305 13.88 19.31 29.56
N SER A 306 13.42 18.79 30.70
CA SER A 306 14.27 18.27 31.78
C SER A 306 14.83 16.87 31.53
N VAL A 307 14.14 16.04 30.74
CA VAL A 307 14.57 14.66 30.46
C VAL A 307 15.71 14.62 29.43
N GLU A 308 15.73 15.54 28.45
CA GLU A 308 16.82 15.62 27.46
C GLU A 308 18.18 16.01 28.06
N LYS A 309 18.20 16.66 29.24
CA LYS A 309 19.43 17.02 29.94
C LYS A 309 20.04 15.87 30.75
N GLU A 310 19.23 14.90 31.14
CA GLU A 310 19.72 13.72 31.90
C GLU A 310 20.22 12.62 30.94
N GLU A 311 19.54 12.42 29.79
CA GLU A 311 20.00 11.48 28.76
C GLU A 311 21.32 11.92 28.10
N ASN A 312 21.49 13.22 27.80
CA ASN A 312 22.75 13.74 27.29
C ASN A 312 23.88 13.71 28.32
N LYS A 313 23.58 13.86 29.61
CA LYS A 313 24.59 13.76 30.68
C LYS A 313 25.03 12.31 30.95
N SER A 314 24.16 11.33 30.74
CA SER A 314 24.54 9.92 30.86
C SER A 314 25.36 9.44 29.66
N ALA A 315 25.07 9.91 28.45
CA ALA A 315 25.84 9.60 27.25
C ALA A 315 27.25 10.24 27.24
N GLU A 316 27.42 11.43 27.83
CA GLU A 316 28.75 12.06 28.00
C GLU A 316 29.59 11.40 29.09
N ARG A 317 29.00 10.75 30.10
CA ARG A 317 29.73 10.01 31.14
C ARG A 317 30.21 8.64 30.70
N GLU A 318 29.56 8.00 29.74
CA GLU A 318 30.00 6.73 29.16
C GLU A 318 31.14 6.87 28.13
N GLN A 319 31.38 8.08 27.60
CA GLN A 319 32.49 8.35 26.66
C GLN A 319 33.77 8.83 27.33
N THR A 320 33.78 9.01 28.66
CA THR A 320 34.95 9.47 29.44
C THR A 320 35.42 8.47 30.51
N SER A 321 35.03 7.19 30.37
CA SER A 321 35.56 6.12 31.26
C SER A 321 36.34 5.08 30.50
#